data_3e327b0371cfbbfc4987efc869d3b7aa
#
_entry.id   3e327b0371cfbbfc4987efc869d3b7aa
#
_cell.length_a   1.000
_cell.length_b   1.000
_cell.length_c   1.000
_cell.angle_alpha   90.00
_cell.angle_beta   90.00
_cell.angle_gamma   90.00
#
_symmetry.space_group_name_H-M   'P 1'
#
loop_
_entity.id
_entity.type
_entity.pdbx_description
1 polymer ?
#
loop_
_entity_poly.entity_id
_entity_poly.type
_entity_poly.pdbx_seq_one_letter_code
_entity_poly.pdbx_strand_id
1 'polypeptide(L)'
;MKTICLYFEIHQIVHLKRYRFFDIGADHYYYDDYENERSIADIVDRSYMPALNTIGEMIKEHGDYFKVAFSLSGVGMEQLELHAPKVLDKLQELNQTGCVEFLAEPYSHGLSSLKDEQVFRDEVKLQAEKIKEYFGQEPKIFRNSGLIYKDEIGEVVADMGFKGLLTEGAQHVLGWKSPHYLYHCALNPNLKLLLRDYTLSDDIALRFSNSDWEEYPLFADNYIDKIAKLPEEEQLVNIFMNLSAIGISQPLSSGILEFLRALPECARKRGITFSTPTEVCMKLKSMGEANVPVALSWMDEERDVSTWLGNPMQQEAVNKLYSVAERVRIIDDPALNLDWMYLQASNNFRMMSTKPSNVGVERGIFSSPFDAFSNYMNILGDFLSRVRQLYPESIEDDELNSLLTTIRNQSDEIELKDKEASRLQARVVKLESENSKLHDQIDQLEEEVKSPAKDACKGTAQGNKETKPKAAPKTARRSPRKKATE
;
A
#
# COMPACT_ATOMS: atom_id res chain seq x y z
N MET A 1 -14.43 1.32 -22.69
CA MET A 1 -13.05 0.86 -23.03
C MET A 1 -12.48 0.23 -21.77
N LYS A 2 -11.96 -0.99 -21.86
CA LYS A 2 -11.43 -1.73 -20.72
C LYS A 2 -9.95 -1.40 -20.50
N THR A 3 -9.52 -1.45 -19.26
CA THR A 3 -8.16 -1.13 -18.83
C THR A 3 -7.62 -2.25 -17.95
N ILE A 4 -6.46 -2.76 -18.28
CA ILE A 4 -5.70 -3.71 -17.44
C ILE A 4 -4.74 -2.91 -16.56
N CYS A 5 -4.78 -3.17 -15.26
CA CYS A 5 -3.81 -2.72 -14.29
C CYS A 5 -2.98 -3.94 -13.87
N LEU A 6 -1.74 -4.01 -14.38
CA LEU A 6 -0.83 -5.13 -14.10
C LEU A 6 0.19 -4.69 -13.06
N TYR A 7 0.30 -5.45 -11.97
CA TYR A 7 1.26 -5.14 -10.92
C TYR A 7 1.88 -6.39 -10.31
N PHE A 8 3.15 -6.25 -9.93
CA PHE A 8 3.98 -7.32 -9.40
C PHE A 8 4.51 -6.98 -8.01
N GLU A 9 4.65 -8.00 -7.19
CA GLU A 9 5.35 -7.93 -5.92
C GLU A 9 6.76 -8.48 -6.05
N ILE A 10 7.72 -7.76 -5.47
CA ILE A 10 9.11 -8.20 -5.26
C ILE A 10 9.38 -8.14 -3.75
N HIS A 11 9.47 -9.30 -3.14
CA HIS A 11 9.76 -9.43 -1.72
C HIS A 11 10.72 -10.60 -1.48
N GLN A 12 11.72 -10.37 -0.66
CA GLN A 12 12.67 -11.38 -0.17
C GLN A 12 12.80 -11.23 1.33
N ILE A 13 12.70 -12.34 2.02
CA ILE A 13 12.87 -12.38 3.48
C ILE A 13 14.35 -12.45 3.85
N VAL A 14 14.66 -12.10 5.08
CA VAL A 14 15.91 -12.48 5.74
C VAL A 14 15.69 -13.83 6.41
N HIS A 15 16.39 -14.85 5.92
CA HIS A 15 16.27 -16.20 6.44
C HIS A 15 16.84 -16.31 7.85
N LEU A 16 16.09 -16.93 8.74
CA LEU A 16 16.53 -17.21 10.10
C LEU A 16 17.35 -18.49 10.14
N LYS A 17 18.50 -18.45 10.83
CA LYS A 17 19.32 -19.65 11.05
C LYS A 17 18.71 -20.59 12.11
N ARG A 18 19.23 -21.80 12.23
CA ARG A 18 18.94 -22.68 13.36
C ARG A 18 19.42 -22.03 14.64
N TYR A 19 18.47 -21.80 15.57
CA TYR A 19 18.71 -21.15 16.83
C TYR A 19 18.14 -22.00 17.97
N ARG A 20 19.01 -22.45 18.88
CA ARG A 20 18.66 -23.40 19.93
C ARG A 20 18.35 -22.68 21.24
N PHE A 21 17.68 -23.34 22.15
CA PHE A 21 17.44 -22.82 23.49
C PHE A 21 18.74 -22.38 24.21
N PHE A 22 19.85 -23.11 24.03
CA PHE A 22 21.13 -22.79 24.66
C PHE A 22 21.89 -21.62 24.02
N ASP A 23 21.43 -21.14 22.89
CA ASP A 23 22.00 -19.97 22.22
C ASP A 23 21.45 -18.65 22.79
N ILE A 24 20.32 -18.73 23.54
CA ILE A 24 19.68 -17.58 24.20
C ILE A 24 20.65 -16.95 25.19
N GLY A 25 20.88 -15.63 25.04
CA GLY A 25 21.81 -14.85 25.88
C GLY A 25 23.28 -15.02 25.53
N ALA A 26 23.64 -15.89 24.56
CA ALA A 26 25.01 -16.14 24.15
C ALA A 26 25.28 -15.71 22.70
N ASP A 27 24.28 -15.78 21.84
CA ASP A 27 24.38 -15.42 20.41
C ASP A 27 23.20 -14.53 20.02
N HIS A 28 23.49 -13.31 19.61
CA HIS A 28 22.50 -12.31 19.23
C HIS A 28 22.36 -12.12 17.72
N TYR A 29 22.98 -13.01 16.93
CA TYR A 29 22.86 -13.01 15.49
C TYR A 29 21.93 -14.12 15.03
N TYR A 30 20.82 -13.78 14.35
CA TYR A 30 19.71 -14.69 14.08
C TYR A 30 19.63 -15.21 12.66
N TYR A 31 20.51 -14.75 11.74
CA TYR A 31 20.34 -14.87 10.31
C TYR A 31 21.22 -15.91 9.68
N ASP A 32 20.75 -16.48 8.55
CA ASP A 32 21.47 -17.42 7.71
C ASP A 32 21.95 -16.70 6.44
N ASP A 33 23.15 -16.11 6.50
CA ASP A 33 23.70 -15.31 5.40
C ASP A 33 23.92 -16.14 4.14
N TYR A 34 24.32 -17.41 4.30
CA TYR A 34 24.52 -18.31 3.16
C TYR A 34 23.19 -18.58 2.44
N GLU A 35 22.13 -18.84 3.17
CA GLU A 35 20.81 -19.08 2.58
C GLU A 35 20.24 -17.80 1.96
N ASN A 36 20.46 -16.62 2.57
CA ASN A 36 20.08 -15.33 2.02
C ASN A 36 20.75 -15.09 0.66
N GLU A 37 22.07 -15.24 0.57
CA GLU A 37 22.80 -15.07 -0.70
C GLU A 37 22.36 -16.10 -1.74
N ARG A 38 22.25 -17.38 -1.37
CA ARG A 38 21.89 -18.48 -2.27
C ARG A 38 20.48 -18.32 -2.84
N SER A 39 19.51 -18.04 -1.97
CA SER A 39 18.09 -17.91 -2.39
C SER A 39 17.88 -16.71 -3.30
N ILE A 40 18.55 -15.60 -3.02
CA ILE A 40 18.49 -14.41 -3.86
C ILE A 40 19.15 -14.65 -5.21
N ALA A 41 20.32 -15.28 -5.24
CA ALA A 41 20.99 -15.60 -6.50
C ALA A 41 20.10 -16.51 -7.39
N ASP A 42 19.48 -17.55 -6.82
CA ASP A 42 18.60 -18.46 -7.55
C ASP A 42 17.36 -17.75 -8.11
N ILE A 43 16.67 -16.96 -7.30
CA ILE A 43 15.42 -16.28 -7.73
C ILE A 43 15.73 -15.18 -8.76
N VAL A 44 16.83 -14.49 -8.62
CA VAL A 44 17.24 -13.43 -9.55
C VAL A 44 17.54 -14.00 -10.93
N ASP A 45 18.26 -15.10 -11.00
CA ASP A 45 18.66 -15.70 -12.28
C ASP A 45 17.49 -16.46 -12.94
N ARG A 46 16.65 -17.11 -12.17
CA ARG A 46 15.52 -17.91 -12.70
C ARG A 46 14.25 -17.12 -12.93
N SER A 47 14.06 -15.99 -12.25
CA SER A 47 12.82 -15.24 -12.27
C SER A 47 13.01 -13.74 -12.54
N TYR A 48 13.65 -13.00 -11.61
CA TYR A 48 13.58 -11.55 -11.63
C TYR A 48 14.24 -10.95 -12.89
N MET A 49 15.45 -11.35 -13.23
CA MET A 49 16.11 -10.81 -14.42
C MET A 49 15.42 -11.20 -15.73
N PRO A 50 15.02 -12.47 -15.96
CA PRO A 50 14.23 -12.82 -17.15
C PRO A 50 12.93 -12.04 -17.27
N ALA A 51 12.15 -11.90 -16.17
CA ALA A 51 10.90 -11.19 -16.15
C ALA A 51 11.07 -9.68 -16.40
N LEU A 52 12.00 -9.02 -15.69
CA LEU A 52 12.26 -7.58 -15.84
C LEU A 52 12.83 -7.22 -17.21
N ASN A 53 13.67 -8.08 -17.79
CA ASN A 53 14.15 -7.90 -19.16
C ASN A 53 12.99 -7.98 -20.16
N THR A 54 12.11 -8.97 -20.01
CA THR A 54 10.92 -9.11 -20.87
C THR A 54 10.00 -7.90 -20.72
N ILE A 55 9.73 -7.42 -19.51
CA ILE A 55 8.93 -6.21 -19.26
C ILE A 55 9.61 -4.99 -19.92
N GLY A 56 10.92 -4.87 -19.84
CA GLY A 56 11.68 -3.82 -20.50
C GLY A 56 11.58 -3.84 -22.02
N GLU A 57 11.63 -5.04 -22.62
CA GLU A 57 11.39 -5.23 -24.06
C GLU A 57 9.97 -4.80 -24.44
N MET A 58 8.96 -5.20 -23.65
CA MET A 58 7.56 -4.81 -23.88
C MET A 58 7.35 -3.28 -23.79
N ILE A 59 7.95 -2.61 -22.79
CA ILE A 59 7.90 -1.15 -22.67
C ILE A 59 8.59 -0.49 -23.88
N LYS A 60 9.76 -0.99 -24.29
CA LYS A 60 10.49 -0.47 -25.43
C LYS A 60 9.70 -0.59 -26.74
N GLU A 61 8.99 -1.71 -26.93
CA GLU A 61 8.20 -1.98 -28.15
C GLU A 61 6.89 -1.18 -28.20
N HIS A 62 6.23 -1.05 -27.04
CA HIS A 62 4.86 -0.51 -26.98
C HIS A 62 4.78 0.92 -26.43
N GLY A 63 5.85 1.44 -25.81
CA GLY A 63 5.89 2.78 -25.22
C GLY A 63 4.79 3.00 -24.17
N ASP A 64 4.23 4.18 -24.13
CA ASP A 64 3.17 4.59 -23.20
C ASP A 64 1.90 3.73 -23.23
N TYR A 65 1.79 2.85 -24.22
CA TYR A 65 0.66 1.93 -24.29
C TYR A 65 0.74 0.82 -23.25
N PHE A 66 1.95 0.35 -22.91
CA PHE A 66 2.16 -0.69 -21.93
C PHE A 66 2.75 -0.11 -20.63
N LYS A 67 1.98 -0.21 -19.57
CA LYS A 67 2.35 0.29 -18.22
C LYS A 67 2.20 -0.81 -17.19
N VAL A 68 3.05 -0.74 -16.16
CA VAL A 68 3.12 -1.74 -15.09
C VAL A 68 3.43 -1.07 -13.75
N ALA A 69 3.04 -1.71 -12.64
CA ALA A 69 3.43 -1.25 -11.32
C ALA A 69 4.19 -2.35 -10.55
N PHE A 70 5.08 -1.91 -9.66
CA PHE A 70 5.83 -2.79 -8.76
C PHE A 70 5.63 -2.39 -7.30
N SER A 71 5.45 -3.39 -6.45
CA SER A 71 5.50 -3.27 -5.00
C SER A 71 6.79 -3.92 -4.51
N LEU A 72 7.64 -3.16 -3.80
CA LEU A 72 8.90 -3.62 -3.25
C LEU A 72 8.93 -3.38 -1.75
N SER A 73 9.06 -4.45 -0.95
CA SER A 73 9.27 -4.29 0.48
C SER A 73 10.65 -3.68 0.80
N GLY A 74 10.74 -2.95 1.90
CA GLY A 74 12.01 -2.37 2.35
C GLY A 74 13.08 -3.43 2.57
N VAL A 75 12.73 -4.49 3.31
CA VAL A 75 13.62 -5.65 3.54
C VAL A 75 14.01 -6.31 2.22
N GLY A 76 13.07 -6.43 1.26
CA GLY A 76 13.40 -6.96 -0.06
C GLY A 76 14.40 -6.09 -0.81
N MET A 77 14.26 -4.76 -0.74
CA MET A 77 15.23 -3.82 -1.33
C MET A 77 16.61 -3.95 -0.69
N GLU A 78 16.71 -4.06 0.64
CA GLU A 78 17.98 -4.27 1.34
C GLU A 78 18.67 -5.57 0.91
N GLN A 79 17.91 -6.65 0.80
CA GLN A 79 18.43 -7.93 0.34
C GLN A 79 18.93 -7.87 -1.12
N LEU A 80 18.22 -7.16 -1.99
CA LEU A 80 18.64 -6.95 -3.37
C LEU A 80 19.87 -6.03 -3.46
N GLU A 81 19.95 -4.99 -2.64
CA GLU A 81 21.09 -4.09 -2.58
C GLU A 81 22.37 -4.85 -2.19
N LEU A 82 22.26 -5.74 -1.20
CA LEU A 82 23.39 -6.50 -0.69
C LEU A 82 23.85 -7.62 -1.65
N HIS A 83 22.88 -8.38 -2.19
CA HIS A 83 23.20 -9.63 -2.90
C HIS A 83 22.98 -9.58 -4.42
N ALA A 84 22.15 -8.65 -4.91
CA ALA A 84 21.81 -8.58 -6.33
C ALA A 84 21.49 -7.15 -6.82
N PRO A 85 22.41 -6.18 -6.70
CA PRO A 85 22.17 -4.78 -7.07
C PRO A 85 21.73 -4.62 -8.54
N LYS A 86 22.13 -5.55 -9.43
CA LYS A 86 21.68 -5.57 -10.84
C LYS A 86 20.15 -5.53 -11.02
N VAL A 87 19.39 -6.00 -10.05
CA VAL A 87 17.92 -5.97 -10.10
C VAL A 87 17.42 -4.54 -9.85
N LEU A 88 17.98 -3.84 -8.86
CA LEU A 88 17.65 -2.45 -8.57
C LEU A 88 18.06 -1.53 -9.74
N ASP A 89 19.25 -1.76 -10.33
CA ASP A 89 19.69 -1.04 -11.54
C ASP A 89 18.68 -1.23 -12.69
N LYS A 90 18.20 -2.47 -12.89
CA LYS A 90 17.21 -2.75 -13.93
C LYS A 90 15.88 -2.07 -13.64
N LEU A 91 15.40 -2.05 -12.39
CA LEU A 91 14.19 -1.34 -12.01
C LEU A 91 14.35 0.18 -12.19
N GLN A 92 15.53 0.76 -11.92
CA GLN A 92 15.83 2.17 -12.21
C GLN A 92 15.81 2.46 -13.71
N GLU A 93 16.35 1.59 -14.54
CA GLU A 93 16.27 1.69 -16.02
C GLU A 93 14.79 1.73 -16.47
N LEU A 94 13.97 0.80 -15.96
CA LEU A 94 12.54 0.75 -16.27
C LEU A 94 11.79 2.01 -15.77
N ASN A 95 12.14 2.52 -14.60
CA ASN A 95 11.58 3.75 -14.04
C ASN A 95 11.78 4.96 -14.97
N GLN A 96 12.96 5.07 -15.59
CA GLN A 96 13.28 6.18 -16.49
C GLN A 96 12.39 6.25 -17.74
N THR A 97 11.71 5.16 -18.07
CA THR A 97 10.77 5.11 -19.21
C THR A 97 9.47 5.88 -18.97
N GLY A 98 9.13 6.17 -17.73
CA GLY A 98 7.84 6.76 -17.33
C GLY A 98 6.65 5.79 -17.40
N CYS A 99 6.88 4.52 -17.75
CA CYS A 99 5.84 3.49 -17.86
C CYS A 99 5.67 2.63 -16.61
N VAL A 100 6.45 2.92 -15.56
CA VAL A 100 6.48 2.14 -14.32
C VAL A 100 6.05 2.99 -13.12
N GLU A 101 5.17 2.45 -12.29
CA GLU A 101 4.78 3.02 -11.00
C GLU A 101 5.26 2.14 -9.85
N PHE A 102 5.84 2.75 -8.82
CA PHE A 102 6.19 2.07 -7.57
C PHE A 102 5.15 2.34 -6.49
N LEU A 103 4.78 1.27 -5.77
CA LEU A 103 3.72 1.27 -4.76
C LEU A 103 4.33 1.36 -3.36
N ALA A 104 3.57 1.93 -2.42
CA ALA A 104 3.90 1.84 -1.00
C ALA A 104 3.43 0.51 -0.42
N GLU A 105 4.21 -0.02 0.54
CA GLU A 105 3.83 -1.20 1.34
C GLU A 105 4.52 -1.15 2.72
N PRO A 106 4.19 -2.05 3.69
CA PRO A 106 4.95 -2.15 4.93
C PRO A 106 6.41 -2.57 4.66
N TYR A 107 7.36 -1.91 5.33
CA TYR A 107 8.79 -2.11 5.10
C TYR A 107 9.23 -3.56 5.32
N SER A 108 8.81 -4.17 6.43
CA SER A 108 9.12 -5.55 6.80
C SER A 108 8.31 -6.59 6.03
N HIS A 109 7.33 -6.20 5.25
CA HIS A 109 6.29 -7.08 4.71
C HIS A 109 5.57 -7.87 5.82
N GLY A 110 5.37 -7.22 6.97
CA GLY A 110 4.83 -7.79 8.20
C GLY A 110 3.31 -7.72 8.33
N LEU A 111 2.84 -7.94 9.56
CA LEU A 111 1.42 -7.91 9.92
C LEU A 111 1.05 -6.71 10.80
N SER A 112 1.86 -5.66 10.79
CA SER A 112 1.67 -4.46 11.62
C SER A 112 0.29 -3.83 11.44
N SER A 113 -0.25 -3.83 10.22
CA SER A 113 -1.60 -3.32 9.91
C SER A 113 -2.74 -4.00 10.69
N LEU A 114 -2.51 -5.21 11.23
CA LEU A 114 -3.46 -5.96 12.05
C LEU A 114 -3.18 -5.86 13.56
N LYS A 115 -2.02 -5.34 13.96
CA LYS A 115 -1.52 -5.44 15.33
C LYS A 115 -1.20 -4.11 16.00
N ASP A 116 -0.57 -3.19 15.28
CA ASP A 116 -0.12 -1.92 15.85
C ASP A 116 -0.13 -0.85 14.77
N GLU A 117 -1.02 0.12 14.92
CA GLU A 117 -1.21 1.18 13.92
C GLU A 117 0.03 2.07 13.79
N GLN A 118 0.71 2.38 14.91
CA GLN A 118 1.87 3.25 14.87
C GLN A 118 3.04 2.57 14.15
N VAL A 119 3.31 1.30 14.46
CA VAL A 119 4.31 0.50 13.73
C VAL A 119 3.97 0.44 12.25
N PHE A 120 2.70 0.22 11.93
CA PHE A 120 2.24 0.19 10.54
C PHE A 120 2.52 1.50 9.80
N ARG A 121 2.18 2.64 10.40
CA ARG A 121 2.44 3.96 9.82
C ARG A 121 3.93 4.23 9.62
N ASP A 122 4.75 3.88 10.61
CA ASP A 122 6.20 4.07 10.57
C ASP A 122 6.85 3.21 9.46
N GLU A 123 6.45 1.95 9.34
CA GLU A 123 6.94 1.04 8.30
C GLU A 123 6.60 1.54 6.89
N VAL A 124 5.35 1.96 6.68
CA VAL A 124 4.90 2.45 5.36
C VAL A 124 5.63 3.73 4.99
N LYS A 125 5.84 4.63 5.94
CA LYS A 125 6.60 5.86 5.72
C LYS A 125 8.05 5.55 5.35
N LEU A 126 8.71 4.68 6.10
CA LEU A 126 10.09 4.29 5.85
C LEU A 126 10.26 3.66 4.46
N GLN A 127 9.34 2.77 4.05
CA GLN A 127 9.37 2.17 2.73
C GLN A 127 9.15 3.21 1.62
N ALA A 128 8.20 4.13 1.80
CA ALA A 128 7.93 5.18 0.81
C ALA A 128 9.14 6.13 0.65
N GLU A 129 9.86 6.43 1.74
CA GLU A 129 11.12 7.19 1.71
C GLU A 129 12.21 6.41 0.93
N LYS A 130 12.31 5.10 1.13
CA LYS A 130 13.25 4.23 0.40
C LYS A 130 12.92 4.19 -1.10
N ILE A 131 11.64 4.08 -1.49
CA ILE A 131 11.21 4.19 -2.90
C ILE A 131 11.60 5.54 -3.50
N LYS A 132 11.41 6.62 -2.76
CA LYS A 132 11.80 7.97 -3.22
C LYS A 132 13.31 8.09 -3.40
N GLU A 133 14.09 7.50 -2.49
CA GLU A 133 15.56 7.48 -2.58
C GLU A 133 16.05 6.75 -3.85
N TYR A 134 15.53 5.54 -4.13
CA TYR A 134 15.96 4.73 -5.27
C TYR A 134 15.41 5.20 -6.61
N PHE A 135 14.14 5.59 -6.65
CA PHE A 135 13.42 5.79 -7.91
C PHE A 135 12.93 7.22 -8.11
N GLY A 136 13.06 8.11 -7.13
CA GLY A 136 12.59 9.49 -7.20
C GLY A 136 11.05 9.63 -7.22
N GLN A 137 10.30 8.54 -7.07
CA GLN A 137 8.84 8.54 -7.03
C GLN A 137 8.33 8.69 -5.60
N GLU A 138 7.25 9.45 -5.43
CA GLU A 138 6.45 9.45 -4.21
C GLU A 138 5.24 8.52 -4.43
N PRO A 139 5.17 7.35 -3.76
CA PRO A 139 4.06 6.43 -3.92
C PRO A 139 2.72 7.07 -3.58
N LYS A 140 1.73 6.90 -4.45
CA LYS A 140 0.36 7.42 -4.25
C LYS A 140 -0.64 6.33 -3.97
N ILE A 141 -0.28 5.11 -4.29
CA ILE A 141 -1.09 3.91 -4.13
C ILE A 141 -0.41 2.99 -3.14
N PHE A 142 -1.20 2.45 -2.25
CA PHE A 142 -0.74 1.53 -1.22
C PHE A 142 -1.13 0.09 -1.55
N ARG A 143 -0.27 -0.84 -1.21
CA ARG A 143 -0.50 -2.28 -1.24
C ARG A 143 -0.04 -2.89 0.08
N ASN A 144 -0.89 -3.60 0.78
CA ASN A 144 -0.53 -4.23 2.05
C ASN A 144 0.12 -5.61 1.84
N SER A 145 0.90 -6.07 2.83
CA SER A 145 1.40 -7.45 2.90
C SER A 145 0.26 -8.44 2.65
N GLY A 146 0.46 -9.40 1.75
CA GLY A 146 -0.57 -10.38 1.40
C GLY A 146 -1.88 -9.79 0.88
N LEU A 147 -1.91 -8.55 0.37
CA LEU A 147 -3.13 -7.82 0.02
C LEU A 147 -4.15 -7.74 1.17
N ILE A 148 -3.67 -7.81 2.43
CA ILE A 148 -4.52 -7.76 3.62
C ILE A 148 -5.27 -6.43 3.66
N TYR A 149 -6.58 -6.51 3.80
CA TYR A 149 -7.45 -5.34 3.87
C TYR A 149 -8.64 -5.58 4.80
N LYS A 150 -9.00 -4.55 5.54
CA LYS A 150 -10.29 -4.31 6.18
C LYS A 150 -10.54 -2.80 6.22
N ASP A 151 -11.77 -2.37 6.46
CA ASP A 151 -12.13 -0.95 6.31
C ASP A 151 -11.34 -0.02 7.24
N GLU A 152 -10.99 -0.45 8.47
CA GLU A 152 -10.16 0.33 9.39
C GLU A 152 -8.73 0.53 8.85
N ILE A 153 -8.16 -0.48 8.17
CA ILE A 153 -6.87 -0.31 7.49
C ILE A 153 -7.00 0.73 6.38
N GLY A 154 -8.11 0.70 5.64
CA GLY A 154 -8.41 1.69 4.61
C GLY A 154 -8.49 3.11 5.16
N GLU A 155 -9.10 3.31 6.32
CA GLU A 155 -9.16 4.61 7.00
C GLU A 155 -7.75 5.13 7.34
N VAL A 156 -6.92 4.30 7.96
CA VAL A 156 -5.52 4.64 8.30
C VAL A 156 -4.71 5.00 7.05
N VAL A 157 -4.82 4.22 5.97
CA VAL A 157 -4.12 4.47 4.71
C VAL A 157 -4.58 5.77 4.04
N ALA A 158 -5.88 6.08 4.12
CA ALA A 158 -6.42 7.34 3.64
C ALA A 158 -5.88 8.55 4.43
N ASP A 159 -5.79 8.41 5.76
CA ASP A 159 -5.22 9.44 6.65
C ASP A 159 -3.73 9.68 6.37
N MET A 160 -2.99 8.67 5.93
CA MET A 160 -1.62 8.81 5.46
C MET A 160 -1.49 9.52 4.10
N GLY A 161 -2.61 9.85 3.44
CA GLY A 161 -2.67 10.64 2.21
C GLY A 161 -2.66 9.86 0.91
N PHE A 162 -2.68 8.53 0.95
CA PHE A 162 -2.76 7.69 -0.25
C PHE A 162 -4.09 7.89 -1.00
N LYS A 163 -4.06 7.71 -2.31
CA LYS A 163 -5.22 7.92 -3.20
C LYS A 163 -5.96 6.63 -3.52
N GLY A 164 -5.26 5.52 -3.41
CA GLY A 164 -5.83 4.19 -3.66
C GLY A 164 -5.09 3.10 -2.92
N LEU A 165 -5.77 1.96 -2.80
CA LEU A 165 -5.27 0.76 -2.15
C LEU A 165 -5.63 -0.45 -3.02
N LEU A 166 -4.66 -1.34 -3.18
CA LEU A 166 -4.81 -2.60 -3.90
C LEU A 166 -5.15 -3.73 -2.91
N THR A 167 -6.23 -4.44 -3.17
CA THR A 167 -6.67 -5.56 -2.34
C THR A 167 -7.30 -6.68 -3.16
N GLU A 168 -7.77 -7.74 -2.52
CA GLU A 168 -8.34 -8.91 -3.16
C GLU A 168 -9.82 -8.70 -3.51
N GLY A 169 -10.23 -9.20 -4.69
CA GLY A 169 -11.62 -9.23 -5.13
C GLY A 169 -12.38 -10.45 -4.61
N ALA A 170 -12.38 -10.67 -3.29
CA ALA A 170 -12.93 -11.87 -2.68
C ALA A 170 -14.46 -11.98 -2.88
N GLN A 171 -14.92 -13.06 -3.51
CA GLN A 171 -16.33 -13.28 -3.85
C GLN A 171 -17.27 -13.28 -2.63
N HIS A 172 -16.82 -13.81 -1.49
CA HIS A 172 -17.62 -13.85 -0.27
C HIS A 172 -17.88 -12.46 0.34
N VAL A 173 -17.02 -11.47 0.02
CA VAL A 173 -17.20 -10.06 0.42
C VAL A 173 -18.00 -9.30 -0.62
N LEU A 174 -17.68 -9.50 -1.89
CA LEU A 174 -18.35 -8.80 -3.00
C LEU A 174 -19.78 -9.27 -3.22
N GLY A 175 -20.10 -10.52 -2.90
CA GLY A 175 -21.40 -11.13 -3.17
C GLY A 175 -21.68 -11.17 -4.68
N TRP A 176 -22.63 -10.36 -5.13
CA TRP A 176 -23.01 -10.23 -6.55
C TRP A 176 -22.22 -9.15 -7.31
N LYS A 177 -21.43 -8.33 -6.60
CA LYS A 177 -20.64 -7.26 -7.21
C LYS A 177 -19.43 -7.85 -7.95
N SER A 178 -19.05 -7.22 -9.07
CA SER A 178 -17.87 -7.61 -9.85
C SER A 178 -16.61 -6.92 -9.34
N PRO A 179 -15.43 -7.56 -9.35
CA PRO A 179 -14.15 -6.92 -9.04
C PRO A 179 -13.68 -5.95 -10.12
N HIS A 180 -14.36 -5.88 -11.27
CA HIS A 180 -13.94 -5.11 -12.44
C HIS A 180 -14.39 -3.63 -12.42
N TYR A 181 -14.79 -3.14 -11.25
CA TYR A 181 -15.08 -1.73 -11.00
C TYR A 181 -14.08 -1.13 -10.02
N LEU A 182 -13.92 0.18 -10.10
CA LEU A 182 -13.23 0.93 -9.07
C LEU A 182 -14.20 1.19 -7.92
N TYR A 183 -13.82 0.78 -6.70
CA TYR A 183 -14.59 1.02 -5.48
C TYR A 183 -13.96 2.12 -4.62
N HIS A 184 -14.52 2.39 -3.47
CA HIS A 184 -13.91 3.20 -2.42
C HIS A 184 -14.12 2.55 -1.04
N CYS A 185 -13.27 2.91 -0.09
CA CYS A 185 -13.35 2.46 1.29
C CYS A 185 -14.65 2.92 1.95
N ALA A 186 -15.33 2.04 2.69
CA ALA A 186 -16.58 2.36 3.35
C ALA A 186 -16.42 3.45 4.43
N LEU A 187 -15.29 3.46 5.16
CA LEU A 187 -15.00 4.46 6.21
C LEU A 187 -14.43 5.77 5.64
N ASN A 188 -13.74 5.73 4.49
CA ASN A 188 -13.19 6.93 3.87
C ASN A 188 -13.36 6.93 2.34
N PRO A 189 -14.39 7.63 1.80
CA PRO A 189 -14.68 7.63 0.36
C PRO A 189 -13.57 8.23 -0.54
N ASN A 190 -12.60 8.93 0.04
CA ASN A 190 -11.48 9.49 -0.73
C ASN A 190 -10.46 8.43 -1.14
N LEU A 191 -10.38 7.31 -0.41
CA LEU A 191 -9.51 6.19 -0.76
C LEU A 191 -10.20 5.29 -1.78
N LYS A 192 -9.58 5.13 -2.95
CA LYS A 192 -10.05 4.21 -3.98
C LYS A 192 -9.54 2.80 -3.71
N LEU A 193 -10.37 1.80 -4.02
CA LEU A 193 -10.03 0.39 -3.88
C LEU A 193 -9.98 -0.27 -5.25
N LEU A 194 -8.81 -0.82 -5.59
CA LEU A 194 -8.56 -1.60 -6.79
C LEU A 194 -8.57 -3.09 -6.40
N LEU A 195 -9.57 -3.81 -6.87
CA LEU A 195 -9.81 -5.19 -6.47
C LEU A 195 -9.13 -6.15 -7.46
N ARG A 196 -8.27 -7.03 -6.97
CA ARG A 196 -7.62 -8.06 -7.77
C ARG A 196 -8.66 -9.01 -8.37
N ASP A 197 -8.59 -9.26 -9.66
CA ASP A 197 -9.26 -10.41 -10.26
C ASP A 197 -8.43 -11.66 -9.97
N TYR A 198 -8.88 -12.46 -9.01
CA TYR A 198 -8.15 -13.65 -8.63
C TYR A 198 -8.20 -14.76 -9.68
N THR A 199 -9.27 -14.86 -10.44
CA THR A 199 -9.41 -15.89 -11.48
C THR A 199 -8.38 -15.65 -12.59
N LEU A 200 -8.38 -14.45 -13.15
CA LEU A 200 -7.44 -14.08 -14.21
C LEU A 200 -5.99 -14.02 -13.73
N SER A 201 -5.75 -13.57 -12.50
CA SER A 201 -4.41 -13.55 -11.92
C SER A 201 -3.86 -14.96 -11.68
N ASP A 202 -4.69 -15.85 -11.14
CA ASP A 202 -4.30 -17.24 -10.83
C ASP A 202 -4.16 -18.09 -12.09
N ASP A 203 -4.85 -17.75 -13.20
CA ASP A 203 -4.64 -18.36 -14.51
C ASP A 203 -3.18 -18.24 -14.94
N ILE A 204 -2.56 -17.07 -14.71
CA ILE A 204 -1.15 -16.84 -15.03
C ILE A 204 -0.25 -17.39 -13.91
N ALA A 205 -0.52 -17.01 -12.65
CA ALA A 205 0.41 -17.24 -11.54
C ALA A 205 0.46 -18.71 -11.08
N LEU A 206 -0.66 -19.45 -11.16
CA LEU A 206 -0.79 -20.78 -10.57
C LEU A 206 -1.10 -21.88 -11.60
N ARG A 207 -1.88 -21.58 -12.63
CA ARG A 207 -2.41 -22.60 -13.55
C ARG A 207 -1.71 -22.68 -14.90
N PHE A 208 -0.93 -21.68 -15.29
CA PHE A 208 -0.37 -21.52 -16.63
C PHE A 208 0.36 -22.74 -17.18
N SER A 209 1.15 -23.43 -16.36
CA SER A 209 1.92 -24.63 -16.73
C SER A 209 1.24 -25.94 -16.36
N ASN A 210 0.02 -25.90 -15.79
CA ASN A 210 -0.70 -27.10 -15.38
C ASN A 210 -1.40 -27.74 -16.58
N SER A 211 -0.88 -28.89 -17.05
CA SER A 211 -1.44 -29.64 -18.18
C SER A 211 -2.83 -30.24 -17.92
N ASP A 212 -3.22 -30.39 -16.65
CA ASP A 212 -4.52 -30.95 -16.26
C ASP A 212 -5.61 -29.85 -16.19
N TRP A 213 -5.23 -28.59 -16.36
CA TRP A 213 -6.18 -27.49 -16.40
C TRP A 213 -6.92 -27.44 -17.74
N GLU A 214 -8.24 -27.29 -17.71
CA GLU A 214 -9.10 -27.36 -18.90
C GLU A 214 -8.74 -26.33 -20.00
N GLU A 215 -8.15 -25.19 -19.62
CA GLU A 215 -7.77 -24.14 -20.57
C GLU A 215 -6.29 -24.19 -20.99
N TYR A 216 -5.58 -25.23 -20.57
CA TYR A 216 -4.20 -25.44 -21.00
C TYR A 216 -4.14 -25.90 -22.46
N PRO A 217 -3.20 -25.37 -23.29
CA PRO A 217 -2.28 -24.27 -23.00
C PRO A 217 -2.94 -22.89 -23.12
N LEU A 218 -2.64 -21.98 -22.19
CA LEU A 218 -3.18 -20.65 -22.19
C LEU A 218 -2.36 -19.75 -23.15
N PHE A 219 -3.01 -19.24 -24.21
CA PHE A 219 -2.44 -18.26 -25.12
C PHE A 219 -2.90 -16.84 -24.80
N ALA A 220 -2.06 -15.85 -25.11
CA ALA A 220 -2.36 -14.44 -24.86
C ALA A 220 -3.66 -13.97 -25.53
N ASP A 221 -3.96 -14.45 -26.75
CA ASP A 221 -5.20 -14.16 -27.45
C ASP A 221 -6.43 -14.64 -26.67
N ASN A 222 -6.41 -15.90 -26.21
CA ASN A 222 -7.51 -16.47 -25.45
C ASN A 222 -7.70 -15.75 -24.10
N TYR A 223 -6.60 -15.41 -23.45
CA TYR A 223 -6.62 -14.66 -22.20
C TYR A 223 -7.23 -13.27 -22.35
N ILE A 224 -6.80 -12.53 -23.36
CA ILE A 224 -7.35 -11.20 -23.67
C ILE A 224 -8.80 -11.29 -24.15
N ASP A 225 -9.19 -12.37 -24.84
CA ASP A 225 -10.58 -12.61 -25.24
C ASP A 225 -11.51 -12.79 -24.02
N LYS A 226 -11.05 -13.42 -22.93
CA LYS A 226 -11.81 -13.48 -21.67
C LYS A 226 -12.10 -12.06 -21.15
N ILE A 227 -11.08 -11.20 -21.10
CA ILE A 227 -11.23 -9.81 -20.68
C ILE A 227 -12.14 -9.02 -21.61
N ALA A 228 -12.01 -9.23 -22.92
CA ALA A 228 -12.84 -8.54 -23.92
C ALA A 228 -14.33 -8.90 -23.78
N LYS A 229 -14.64 -10.14 -23.40
CA LYS A 229 -16.02 -10.65 -23.22
C LYS A 229 -16.70 -10.17 -21.95
N LEU A 230 -16.00 -9.57 -21.00
CA LEU A 230 -16.60 -8.95 -19.82
C LEU A 230 -17.64 -7.90 -20.25
N PRO A 231 -18.68 -7.61 -19.45
CA PRO A 231 -19.64 -6.54 -19.72
C PRO A 231 -18.97 -5.20 -20.06
N GLU A 232 -19.58 -4.37 -20.91
CA GLU A 232 -18.99 -3.08 -21.33
C GLU A 232 -18.81 -2.10 -20.18
N GLU A 233 -19.66 -2.20 -19.16
CA GLU A 233 -19.64 -1.37 -17.97
C GLU A 233 -18.44 -1.71 -17.06
N GLU A 234 -17.91 -2.93 -17.15
CA GLU A 234 -16.75 -3.39 -16.41
C GLU A 234 -15.47 -2.89 -17.08
N GLN A 235 -14.90 -1.81 -16.52
CA GLN A 235 -13.85 -1.05 -17.18
C GLN A 235 -12.45 -1.33 -16.65
N LEU A 236 -12.30 -2.04 -15.54
CA LEU A 236 -11.03 -2.24 -14.86
C LEU A 236 -10.78 -3.71 -14.58
N VAL A 237 -9.60 -4.20 -14.96
CA VAL A 237 -9.14 -5.55 -14.59
C VAL A 237 -7.78 -5.42 -13.90
N ASN A 238 -7.74 -5.75 -12.62
CA ASN A 238 -6.51 -5.72 -11.83
C ASN A 238 -5.89 -7.11 -11.79
N ILE A 239 -4.69 -7.26 -12.35
CA ILE A 239 -3.91 -8.49 -12.39
C ILE A 239 -2.72 -8.35 -11.46
N PHE A 240 -2.70 -9.17 -10.42
CA PHE A 240 -1.61 -9.20 -9.45
C PHE A 240 -0.97 -10.58 -9.35
N MET A 241 0.35 -10.59 -9.28
CA MET A 241 1.13 -11.77 -8.91
C MET A 241 2.48 -11.38 -8.32
N ASN A 242 3.09 -12.29 -7.59
CA ASN A 242 4.50 -12.16 -7.24
C ASN A 242 5.33 -12.27 -8.52
N LEU A 243 6.38 -11.45 -8.65
CA LEU A 243 7.24 -11.52 -9.82
C LEU A 243 7.89 -12.90 -9.95
N SER A 244 8.13 -13.57 -8.81
CA SER A 244 8.62 -14.95 -8.75
C SER A 244 7.68 -15.99 -9.34
N ALA A 245 6.40 -15.66 -9.58
CA ALA A 245 5.52 -16.55 -10.33
C ALA A 245 6.09 -16.86 -11.73
N ILE A 246 6.78 -15.88 -12.32
CA ILE A 246 7.45 -16.02 -13.62
C ILE A 246 8.83 -16.64 -13.40
N GLY A 247 9.02 -17.90 -13.73
CA GLY A 247 10.29 -18.62 -13.65
C GLY A 247 10.41 -19.58 -12.45
N ILE A 248 9.70 -19.31 -11.33
CA ILE A 248 9.67 -20.23 -10.17
C ILE A 248 8.38 -21.06 -10.18
N SER A 249 7.21 -20.41 -10.00
CA SER A 249 5.94 -21.13 -10.02
C SER A 249 5.59 -21.64 -11.43
N GLN A 250 5.82 -20.80 -12.42
CA GLN A 250 5.66 -21.11 -13.83
C GLN A 250 7.04 -21.17 -14.50
N PRO A 251 7.58 -22.35 -14.78
CA PRO A 251 8.92 -22.50 -15.38
C PRO A 251 9.06 -21.70 -16.68
N LEU A 252 10.21 -21.11 -16.95
CA LEU A 252 10.45 -20.36 -18.20
C LEU A 252 10.22 -21.22 -19.46
N SER A 253 10.43 -22.54 -19.35
CA SER A 253 10.16 -23.49 -20.42
C SER A 253 8.68 -23.67 -20.74
N SER A 254 7.76 -23.14 -19.91
CA SER A 254 6.32 -23.19 -20.18
C SER A 254 5.86 -22.21 -21.26
N GLY A 255 6.73 -21.30 -21.71
CA GLY A 255 6.35 -20.23 -22.64
C GLY A 255 5.76 -19.00 -21.98
N ILE A 256 5.90 -18.85 -20.64
CA ILE A 256 5.32 -17.73 -19.90
C ILE A 256 5.86 -16.37 -20.37
N LEU A 257 7.13 -16.28 -20.78
CA LEU A 257 7.69 -15.03 -21.27
C LEU A 257 7.13 -14.65 -22.65
N GLU A 258 6.93 -15.61 -23.52
CA GLU A 258 6.30 -15.44 -24.84
C GLU A 258 4.84 -15.00 -24.70
N PHE A 259 4.13 -15.60 -23.72
CA PHE A 259 2.77 -15.20 -23.38
C PHE A 259 2.73 -13.73 -22.94
N LEU A 260 3.62 -13.31 -22.04
CA LEU A 260 3.69 -11.92 -21.56
C LEU A 260 3.98 -10.94 -22.71
N ARG A 261 4.99 -11.25 -23.55
CA ARG A 261 5.33 -10.40 -24.71
C ARG A 261 4.15 -10.18 -25.65
N ALA A 262 3.31 -11.20 -25.82
CA ALA A 262 2.17 -11.11 -26.71
C ALA A 262 0.97 -10.31 -26.13
N LEU A 263 0.88 -10.16 -24.80
CA LEU A 263 -0.28 -9.52 -24.15
C LEU A 263 -0.58 -8.11 -24.67
N PRO A 264 0.39 -7.16 -24.80
CA PRO A 264 0.07 -5.80 -25.23
C PRO A 264 -0.51 -5.73 -26.65
N GLU A 265 0.03 -6.51 -27.58
CA GLU A 265 -0.46 -6.52 -28.96
C GLU A 265 -1.85 -7.17 -29.05
N CYS A 266 -2.10 -8.26 -28.32
CA CYS A 266 -3.42 -8.89 -28.26
C CYS A 266 -4.47 -7.95 -27.63
N ALA A 267 -4.09 -7.21 -26.57
CA ALA A 267 -4.95 -6.21 -25.94
C ALA A 267 -5.27 -5.04 -26.89
N ARG A 268 -4.25 -4.54 -27.61
CA ARG A 268 -4.42 -3.45 -28.58
C ARG A 268 -5.43 -3.80 -29.67
N LYS A 269 -5.38 -5.03 -30.20
CA LYS A 269 -6.33 -5.53 -31.20
C LYS A 269 -7.78 -5.54 -30.73
N ARG A 270 -8.01 -5.66 -29.42
CA ARG A 270 -9.34 -5.65 -28.78
C ARG A 270 -9.74 -4.29 -28.19
N GLY A 271 -8.92 -3.25 -28.36
CA GLY A 271 -9.18 -1.92 -27.81
C GLY A 271 -9.09 -1.86 -26.28
N ILE A 272 -8.32 -2.77 -25.67
CA ILE A 272 -8.02 -2.81 -24.24
C ILE A 272 -6.71 -2.07 -24.02
N THR A 273 -6.58 -1.29 -22.95
CA THR A 273 -5.39 -0.49 -22.61
C THR A 273 -4.74 -0.97 -21.32
N PHE A 274 -3.47 -0.58 -21.12
CA PHE A 274 -2.77 -0.73 -19.84
C PHE A 274 -2.67 0.62 -19.13
N SER A 275 -2.81 0.65 -17.84
CA SER A 275 -2.65 1.87 -17.03
C SER A 275 -2.06 1.54 -15.68
N THR A 276 -1.37 2.52 -15.08
CA THR A 276 -0.90 2.38 -13.71
C THR A 276 -2.05 2.56 -12.70
N PRO A 277 -1.93 2.05 -11.47
CA PRO A 277 -2.94 2.23 -10.42
C PRO A 277 -3.29 3.70 -10.16
N THR A 278 -2.31 4.61 -10.13
CA THR A 278 -2.55 6.04 -9.98
C THR A 278 -3.39 6.60 -11.12
N GLU A 279 -3.07 6.25 -12.36
CA GLU A 279 -3.86 6.71 -13.52
C GLU A 279 -5.30 6.23 -13.47
N VAL A 280 -5.50 4.97 -13.06
CA VAL A 280 -6.85 4.39 -12.86
C VAL A 280 -7.63 5.18 -11.81
N CYS A 281 -7.02 5.44 -10.65
CA CYS A 281 -7.66 6.21 -9.58
C CYS A 281 -8.02 7.65 -10.01
N MET A 282 -7.24 8.25 -10.91
CA MET A 282 -7.50 9.60 -11.42
C MET A 282 -8.54 9.64 -12.52
N LYS A 283 -8.59 8.62 -13.38
CA LYS A 283 -9.45 8.60 -14.58
C LYS A 283 -10.84 8.04 -14.32
N LEU A 284 -10.94 6.99 -13.47
CA LEU A 284 -12.19 6.29 -13.24
C LEU A 284 -12.94 6.83 -12.02
N LYS A 285 -14.26 6.86 -12.12
CA LYS A 285 -15.13 7.14 -10.98
C LYS A 285 -15.40 5.86 -10.21
N SER A 286 -15.44 5.97 -8.88
CA SER A 286 -15.89 4.86 -8.04
C SER A 286 -17.35 4.54 -8.29
N MET A 287 -17.67 3.25 -8.40
CA MET A 287 -19.05 2.76 -8.55
C MET A 287 -19.81 2.70 -7.21
N GLY A 288 -19.11 2.71 -6.10
CA GLY A 288 -19.70 2.63 -4.77
C GLY A 288 -18.68 2.17 -3.73
N GLU A 289 -19.15 1.91 -2.54
CA GLU A 289 -18.33 1.38 -1.45
C GLU A 289 -18.10 -0.13 -1.58
N ALA A 290 -16.92 -0.59 -1.19
CA ALA A 290 -16.68 -1.98 -0.79
C ALA A 290 -16.65 -2.01 0.73
N ASN A 291 -17.58 -2.75 1.35
CA ASN A 291 -17.67 -2.89 2.80
C ASN A 291 -16.97 -4.18 3.21
N VAL A 292 -15.85 -4.06 3.90
CA VAL A 292 -14.97 -5.16 4.32
C VAL A 292 -14.72 -5.08 5.83
N PRO A 293 -15.67 -5.51 6.66
CA PRO A 293 -15.56 -5.39 8.12
C PRO A 293 -14.60 -6.42 8.74
N VAL A 294 -14.25 -7.49 8.02
CA VAL A 294 -13.34 -8.54 8.46
C VAL A 294 -12.16 -8.62 7.50
N ALA A 295 -10.96 -8.77 8.05
CA ALA A 295 -9.74 -8.77 7.26
C ALA A 295 -9.74 -9.93 6.24
N LEU A 296 -9.54 -9.56 4.98
CA LEU A 296 -9.34 -10.47 3.85
C LEU A 296 -7.88 -10.44 3.39
N SER A 297 -7.49 -11.41 2.56
CA SER A 297 -6.20 -11.45 1.87
C SER A 297 -6.32 -12.19 0.53
N TRP A 298 -5.25 -12.21 -0.26
CA TRP A 298 -5.21 -12.99 -1.51
C TRP A 298 -4.82 -14.47 -1.31
N MET A 299 -4.35 -14.81 -0.09
CA MET A 299 -3.79 -16.13 0.19
C MET A 299 -4.88 -17.16 0.41
N ASP A 300 -4.59 -18.36 -0.08
CA ASP A 300 -5.41 -19.56 0.02
C ASP A 300 -6.86 -19.41 -0.50
N GLU A 301 -7.69 -20.42 -0.38
CA GLU A 301 -9.06 -20.39 -0.90
C GLU A 301 -10.02 -19.59 -0.01
N GLU A 302 -9.76 -19.56 1.30
CA GLU A 302 -10.59 -18.84 2.26
C GLU A 302 -10.47 -17.31 2.13
N ARG A 303 -9.36 -16.83 1.55
CA ARG A 303 -9.07 -15.39 1.36
C ARG A 303 -9.24 -14.56 2.62
N ASP A 304 -8.79 -15.13 3.73
CA ASP A 304 -8.75 -14.51 5.05
C ASP A 304 -7.29 -14.40 5.54
N VAL A 305 -7.09 -14.07 6.82
CA VAL A 305 -5.76 -13.95 7.43
C VAL A 305 -5.29 -15.21 8.15
N SER A 306 -6.01 -16.32 8.04
CA SER A 306 -5.68 -17.56 8.75
C SER A 306 -4.40 -18.23 8.28
N THR A 307 -3.89 -17.89 7.11
CA THR A 307 -2.55 -18.27 6.65
C THR A 307 -1.44 -17.85 7.64
N TRP A 308 -1.62 -16.72 8.32
CA TRP A 308 -0.66 -16.15 9.27
C TRP A 308 -1.10 -16.17 10.73
N LEU A 309 -2.41 -16.27 10.99
CA LEU A 309 -3.02 -16.17 12.33
C LEU A 309 -4.00 -17.30 12.62
N GLY A 310 -3.96 -18.39 11.84
CA GLY A 310 -4.96 -19.46 11.87
C GLY A 310 -4.80 -20.47 13.00
N ASN A 311 -3.65 -20.51 13.67
CA ASN A 311 -3.41 -21.46 14.77
C ASN A 311 -2.78 -20.78 16.01
N PRO A 312 -2.82 -21.43 17.18
CA PRO A 312 -2.29 -20.84 18.42
C PRO A 312 -0.79 -20.49 18.36
N MET A 313 0.04 -21.27 17.64
CA MET A 313 1.47 -20.99 17.49
C MET A 313 1.71 -19.66 16.80
N GLN A 314 1.03 -19.43 15.70
CA GLN A 314 1.10 -18.18 14.95
C GLN A 314 0.63 -16.99 15.78
N GLN A 315 -0.51 -17.14 16.48
CA GLN A 315 -1.06 -16.10 17.34
C GLN A 315 -0.14 -15.75 18.50
N GLU A 316 0.44 -16.76 19.15
CA GLU A 316 1.39 -16.56 20.26
C GLU A 316 2.66 -15.84 19.79
N ALA A 317 3.24 -16.27 18.65
CA ALA A 317 4.44 -15.66 18.10
C ALA A 317 4.21 -14.18 17.75
N VAL A 318 3.13 -13.89 17.02
CA VAL A 318 2.77 -12.52 16.62
C VAL A 318 2.47 -11.65 17.84
N ASN A 319 1.63 -12.11 18.77
CA ASN A 319 1.26 -11.33 19.94
C ASN A 319 2.46 -11.03 20.83
N LYS A 320 3.35 -12.02 21.02
CA LYS A 320 4.57 -11.83 21.80
C LYS A 320 5.54 -10.85 21.15
N LEU A 321 5.70 -10.91 19.83
CA LEU A 321 6.52 -9.95 19.10
C LEU A 321 5.97 -8.53 19.31
N TYR A 322 4.73 -8.27 18.94
CA TYR A 322 4.15 -6.93 19.02
C TYR A 322 3.94 -6.40 20.46
N SER A 323 3.98 -7.28 21.50
CA SER A 323 3.89 -6.84 22.89
C SER A 323 5.02 -5.92 23.34
N VAL A 324 6.13 -5.85 22.60
CA VAL A 324 7.28 -5.00 22.92
C VAL A 324 7.50 -3.86 21.92
N ALA A 325 6.57 -3.65 21.00
CA ALA A 325 6.67 -2.65 19.94
C ALA A 325 7.00 -1.24 20.48
N GLU A 326 6.24 -0.79 21.49
CA GLU A 326 6.46 0.52 22.12
C GLU A 326 7.84 0.62 22.79
N ARG A 327 8.30 -0.47 23.45
CA ARG A 327 9.61 -0.50 24.09
C ARG A 327 10.75 -0.41 23.09
N VAL A 328 10.67 -1.16 21.99
CA VAL A 328 11.66 -1.11 20.92
C VAL A 328 11.75 0.31 20.36
N ARG A 329 10.64 0.95 20.11
CA ARG A 329 10.57 2.35 19.62
C ARG A 329 11.18 3.34 20.61
N ILE A 330 10.95 3.17 21.93
CA ILE A 330 11.49 4.07 22.97
C ILE A 330 12.99 3.85 23.15
N ILE A 331 13.47 2.60 23.11
CA ILE A 331 14.91 2.29 23.22
C ILE A 331 15.68 2.87 22.03
N ASP A 332 15.11 2.79 20.85
CA ASP A 332 15.66 3.28 19.57
C ASP A 332 17.13 2.85 19.34
N ASP A 333 17.46 1.60 19.70
CA ASP A 333 18.76 1.01 19.42
C ASP A 333 18.81 0.45 17.99
N PRO A 334 19.79 0.85 17.16
CA PRO A 334 19.85 0.43 15.76
C PRO A 334 19.87 -1.08 15.52
N ALA A 335 20.55 -1.84 16.41
CA ALA A 335 20.64 -3.30 16.27
C ALA A 335 19.30 -3.96 16.65
N LEU A 336 18.62 -3.47 17.71
CA LEU A 336 17.30 -3.94 18.05
C LEU A 336 16.25 -3.56 16.98
N ASN A 337 16.33 -2.36 16.44
CA ASN A 337 15.42 -1.92 15.39
C ASN A 337 15.56 -2.77 14.12
N LEU A 338 16.79 -3.16 13.75
CA LEU A 338 17.04 -4.07 12.62
C LEU A 338 16.45 -5.46 12.87
N ASP A 339 16.75 -6.05 14.04
CA ASP A 339 16.21 -7.35 14.41
C ASP A 339 14.68 -7.32 14.49
N TRP A 340 14.11 -6.25 15.07
CA TRP A 340 12.67 -6.01 15.11
C TRP A 340 12.06 -6.01 13.71
N MET A 341 12.68 -5.29 12.77
CA MET A 341 12.21 -5.18 11.38
C MET A 341 12.17 -6.55 10.71
N TYR A 342 13.23 -7.35 10.83
CA TYR A 342 13.33 -8.65 10.18
C TYR A 342 12.43 -9.72 10.82
N LEU A 343 12.24 -9.67 12.15
CA LEU A 343 11.36 -10.60 12.84
C LEU A 343 9.88 -10.39 12.53
N GLN A 344 9.47 -9.21 12.08
CA GLN A 344 8.09 -8.90 11.69
C GLN A 344 7.66 -9.54 10.37
N ALA A 345 8.59 -10.00 9.51
CA ALA A 345 8.25 -10.54 8.20
C ALA A 345 7.16 -11.61 8.28
N SER A 346 6.08 -11.42 7.53
CA SER A 346 4.89 -12.29 7.55
C SER A 346 5.20 -13.74 7.20
N ASN A 347 6.26 -13.97 6.42
CA ASN A 347 6.73 -15.31 6.06
C ASN A 347 7.14 -16.13 7.29
N ASN A 348 7.71 -15.52 8.33
CA ASN A 348 8.06 -16.20 9.57
C ASN A 348 6.82 -16.87 10.20
N PHE A 349 5.70 -16.18 10.18
CA PHE A 349 4.43 -16.71 10.72
C PHE A 349 3.78 -17.70 9.76
N ARG A 350 3.88 -17.50 8.44
CA ARG A 350 3.37 -18.44 7.45
C ARG A 350 4.04 -19.81 7.55
N MET A 351 5.34 -19.88 7.85
CA MET A 351 6.07 -21.13 8.04
C MET A 351 5.49 -22.00 9.17
N MET A 352 4.81 -21.38 10.16
CA MET A 352 4.13 -22.03 11.27
C MET A 352 2.71 -22.50 10.93
N SER A 353 2.23 -22.25 9.70
CA SER A 353 0.89 -22.65 9.28
C SER A 353 0.77 -24.16 9.20
N THR A 354 -0.33 -24.69 9.75
CA THR A 354 -0.74 -26.10 9.65
C THR A 354 -1.76 -26.35 8.55
N LYS A 355 -2.20 -25.27 7.86
CA LYS A 355 -3.16 -25.37 6.76
C LYS A 355 -2.51 -25.93 5.51
N PRO A 356 -3.24 -26.72 4.70
CA PRO A 356 -2.90 -26.94 3.31
C PRO A 356 -2.89 -25.61 2.58
N SER A 357 -1.94 -25.36 1.70
CA SER A 357 -1.87 -24.14 0.90
C SER A 357 -1.74 -24.48 -0.57
N ASN A 358 -2.55 -23.85 -1.41
CA ASN A 358 -2.50 -24.02 -2.87
C ASN A 358 -1.19 -23.46 -3.49
N VAL A 359 -0.55 -22.53 -2.78
CA VAL A 359 0.72 -21.90 -3.20
C VAL A 359 1.93 -22.62 -2.62
N GLY A 360 1.70 -23.65 -1.76
CA GLY A 360 2.74 -24.29 -0.97
C GLY A 360 3.26 -23.39 0.16
N VAL A 361 3.84 -24.00 1.19
CA VAL A 361 4.56 -23.28 2.25
C VAL A 361 6.01 -23.70 2.18
N GLU A 362 6.85 -22.80 1.67
CA GLU A 362 8.29 -23.01 1.70
C GLU A 362 8.79 -22.73 3.12
N ARG A 363 9.34 -23.77 3.77
CA ARG A 363 9.83 -23.70 5.14
C ARG A 363 11.35 -23.64 5.25
N GLY A 364 12.05 -23.60 4.11
CA GLY A 364 13.50 -23.60 4.10
C GLY A 364 14.10 -24.75 4.91
N ILE A 365 14.86 -24.42 5.94
CA ILE A 365 15.55 -25.37 6.82
C ILE A 365 14.65 -26.07 7.84
N PHE A 366 13.38 -25.68 7.96
CA PHE A 366 12.45 -26.19 8.98
C PHE A 366 11.68 -27.40 8.47
N SER A 367 11.68 -28.49 9.27
CA SER A 367 11.05 -29.76 8.91
C SER A 367 9.54 -29.76 9.10
N SER A 368 9.01 -28.86 9.91
CA SER A 368 7.58 -28.81 10.25
C SER A 368 7.16 -27.40 10.73
N PRO A 369 5.84 -27.10 10.78
CA PRO A 369 5.34 -25.88 11.40
C PRO A 369 5.80 -25.68 12.84
N PHE A 370 5.83 -26.77 13.63
CA PHE A 370 6.27 -26.75 15.00
C PHE A 370 7.78 -26.48 15.12
N ASP A 371 8.58 -26.99 14.23
CA ASP A 371 10.02 -26.73 14.17
C ASP A 371 10.31 -25.25 13.87
N ALA A 372 9.58 -24.67 12.90
CA ALA A 372 9.65 -23.24 12.61
C ALA A 372 9.22 -22.39 13.81
N PHE A 373 8.12 -22.76 14.47
CA PHE A 373 7.66 -22.08 15.69
C PHE A 373 8.69 -22.14 16.81
N SER A 374 9.23 -23.32 17.11
CA SER A 374 10.21 -23.49 18.19
C SER A 374 11.48 -22.66 17.93
N ASN A 375 11.97 -22.67 16.71
CA ASN A 375 13.13 -21.86 16.30
C ASN A 375 12.86 -20.37 16.47
N TYR A 376 11.73 -19.91 15.97
CA TYR A 376 11.32 -18.51 16.06
C TYR A 376 11.16 -18.06 17.51
N MET A 377 10.54 -18.90 18.36
CA MET A 377 10.32 -18.58 19.79
C MET A 377 11.63 -18.54 20.58
N ASN A 378 12.65 -19.32 20.21
CA ASN A 378 13.97 -19.22 20.81
C ASN A 378 14.63 -17.88 20.47
N ILE A 379 14.60 -17.48 19.19
CA ILE A 379 15.11 -16.18 18.72
C ILE A 379 14.35 -15.05 19.41
N LEU A 380 13.04 -15.13 19.45
CA LEU A 380 12.19 -14.13 20.10
C LEU A 380 12.48 -14.06 21.62
N GLY A 381 12.77 -15.21 22.26
CA GLY A 381 13.17 -15.27 23.67
C GLY A 381 14.45 -14.47 23.95
N ASP A 382 15.45 -14.60 23.06
CA ASP A 382 16.68 -13.80 23.14
C ASP A 382 16.41 -12.31 22.88
N PHE A 383 15.70 -12.00 21.81
CA PHE A 383 15.33 -10.64 21.46
C PHE A 383 14.59 -9.93 22.63
N LEU A 384 13.58 -10.59 23.21
CA LEU A 384 12.84 -10.06 24.35
C LEU A 384 13.72 -9.88 25.60
N SER A 385 14.72 -10.75 25.80
CA SER A 385 15.69 -10.61 26.89
C SER A 385 16.55 -9.36 26.70
N ARG A 386 17.01 -9.09 25.48
CA ARG A 386 17.77 -7.87 25.13
C ARG A 386 16.93 -6.60 25.33
N VAL A 387 15.65 -6.63 24.90
CA VAL A 387 14.71 -5.52 25.12
C VAL A 387 14.53 -5.26 26.63
N ARG A 388 14.37 -6.31 27.45
CA ARG A 388 14.24 -6.17 28.91
C ARG A 388 15.50 -5.62 29.58
N GLN A 389 16.67 -5.97 29.08
CA GLN A 389 17.93 -5.46 29.65
C GLN A 389 18.09 -3.95 29.43
N LEU A 390 17.64 -3.47 28.27
CA LEU A 390 17.70 -2.05 27.94
C LEU A 390 16.51 -1.27 28.48
N TYR A 391 15.38 -1.95 28.68
CA TYR A 391 14.15 -1.38 29.20
C TYR A 391 13.51 -2.33 30.21
N PRO A 392 13.89 -2.28 31.51
CA PRO A 392 13.39 -3.20 32.52
C PRO A 392 11.89 -3.08 32.77
N GLU A 393 11.21 -4.22 32.94
CA GLU A 393 9.75 -4.28 33.19
C GLU A 393 9.33 -3.76 34.57
N SER A 394 10.19 -3.95 35.56
CA SER A 394 9.99 -3.45 36.92
C SER A 394 10.85 -2.21 37.11
N ILE A 395 10.22 -1.06 37.00
CA ILE A 395 10.81 0.17 37.48
C ILE A 395 10.26 0.36 38.89
N GLU A 396 11.10 0.18 39.89
CA GLU A 396 10.82 0.59 41.27
C GLU A 396 10.76 2.13 41.38
N ASP A 397 10.91 2.84 40.28
CA ASP A 397 10.85 4.29 40.19
C ASP A 397 9.49 4.78 39.70
N ASP A 398 8.66 5.24 40.64
CA ASP A 398 7.43 6.00 40.34
C ASP A 398 7.67 7.21 39.42
N GLU A 399 8.88 7.75 39.39
CA GLU A 399 9.27 8.86 38.47
C GLU A 399 9.29 8.46 37.02
N LEU A 400 9.81 7.28 36.66
CA LEU A 400 9.87 6.86 35.23
C LEU A 400 8.50 6.44 34.73
N ASN A 401 7.68 5.77 35.56
CA ASN A 401 6.27 5.51 35.20
C ASN A 401 5.46 6.79 35.02
N SER A 402 5.76 7.82 35.84
CA SER A 402 5.17 9.15 35.69
C SER A 402 5.64 9.83 34.40
N LEU A 403 6.94 9.70 34.05
CA LEU A 403 7.50 10.27 32.82
C LEU A 403 6.92 9.60 31.57
N LEU A 404 6.80 8.27 31.57
CA LEU A 404 6.20 7.51 30.46
C LEU A 404 4.72 7.85 30.27
N THR A 405 3.98 7.98 31.36
CA THR A 405 2.59 8.42 31.32
C THR A 405 2.49 9.85 30.75
N THR A 406 3.43 10.72 31.10
CA THR A 406 3.50 12.09 30.59
C THR A 406 3.83 12.12 29.10
N ILE A 407 4.80 11.31 28.66
CA ILE A 407 5.18 11.18 27.24
C ILE A 407 3.98 10.65 26.43
N ARG A 408 3.29 9.63 26.92
CA ARG A 408 2.10 9.08 26.26
C ARG A 408 1.00 10.13 26.13
N ASN A 409 0.68 10.82 27.22
CA ASN A 409 -0.33 11.89 27.20
C ASN A 409 0.05 13.04 26.26
N GLN A 410 1.34 13.39 26.18
CA GLN A 410 1.84 14.40 25.24
C GLN A 410 1.78 13.93 23.80
N SER A 411 2.06 12.65 23.53
CA SER A 411 1.93 12.04 22.20
C SER A 411 0.48 12.06 21.73
N ASP A 412 -0.45 11.67 22.59
CA ASP A 412 -1.89 11.68 22.32
C ASP A 412 -2.40 13.12 22.09
N GLU A 413 -1.87 14.11 22.84
CA GLU A 413 -2.20 15.53 22.66
C GLU A 413 -1.64 16.10 21.33
N ILE A 414 -0.43 15.70 20.95
CA ILE A 414 0.18 16.07 19.66
C ILE A 414 -0.67 15.50 18.52
N GLU A 415 -1.06 14.23 18.60
CA GLU A 415 -1.89 13.59 17.56
C GLU A 415 -3.26 14.28 17.41
N LEU A 416 -3.89 14.65 18.53
CA LEU A 416 -5.14 15.41 18.51
C LEU A 416 -4.96 16.80 17.88
N LYS A 417 -3.85 17.49 18.18
CA LYS A 417 -3.54 18.80 17.61
C LYS A 417 -3.22 18.71 16.12
N ASP A 418 -2.55 17.66 15.68
CA ASP A 418 -2.26 17.42 14.26
C ASP A 418 -3.54 17.11 13.47
N LYS A 419 -4.45 16.33 14.03
CA LYS A 419 -5.79 16.11 13.45
C LYS A 419 -6.59 17.43 13.35
N GLU A 420 -6.51 18.28 14.38
CA GLU A 420 -7.16 19.60 14.37
C GLU A 420 -6.51 20.56 13.38
N ALA A 421 -5.18 20.58 13.32
CA ALA A 421 -4.41 21.36 12.34
C ALA A 421 -4.77 20.94 10.89
N SER A 422 -4.83 19.65 10.62
CA SER A 422 -5.25 19.10 9.31
C SER A 422 -6.67 19.51 8.94
N ARG A 423 -7.61 19.46 9.89
CA ARG A 423 -9.00 19.92 9.68
C ARG A 423 -9.07 21.43 9.41
N LEU A 424 -8.28 22.22 10.14
CA LEU A 424 -8.21 23.68 9.95
C LEU A 424 -7.59 24.01 8.59
N GLN A 425 -6.56 23.29 8.19
CA GLN A 425 -5.91 23.47 6.89
C GLN A 425 -6.84 23.13 5.72
N ALA A 426 -7.61 22.04 5.82
CA ALA A 426 -8.64 21.71 4.85
C ALA A 426 -9.75 22.79 4.78
N ARG A 427 -10.09 23.39 5.93
CA ARG A 427 -11.08 24.48 5.99
C ARG A 427 -10.55 25.77 5.41
N VAL A 428 -9.26 26.08 5.60
CA VAL A 428 -8.58 27.23 4.98
C VAL A 428 -8.61 27.09 3.46
N VAL A 429 -8.19 25.94 2.91
CA VAL A 429 -8.20 25.69 1.46
C VAL A 429 -9.62 25.82 0.88
N LYS A 430 -10.63 25.35 1.60
CA LYS A 430 -12.02 25.50 1.19
C LYS A 430 -12.47 26.95 1.16
N LEU A 431 -12.13 27.72 2.20
CA LEU A 431 -12.46 29.15 2.29
C LEU A 431 -11.70 29.98 1.25
N GLU A 432 -10.46 29.64 0.94
CA GLU A 432 -9.69 30.28 -0.14
C GLU A 432 -10.35 30.03 -1.51
N SER A 433 -10.81 28.80 -1.77
CA SER A 433 -11.57 28.49 -2.99
C SER A 433 -12.91 29.21 -3.07
N GLU A 434 -13.63 29.36 -1.95
CA GLU A 434 -14.89 30.11 -1.89
C GLU A 434 -14.61 31.63 -2.08
N ASN A 435 -13.53 32.16 -1.50
CA ASN A 435 -13.11 33.54 -1.69
C ASN A 435 -12.73 33.82 -3.15
N SER A 436 -11.99 32.92 -3.79
CA SER A 436 -11.65 33.05 -5.22
C SER A 436 -12.93 33.13 -6.08
N LYS A 437 -13.89 32.24 -5.83
CA LYS A 437 -15.17 32.27 -6.56
C LYS A 437 -15.96 33.55 -6.32
N LEU A 438 -15.92 34.08 -5.10
CA LEU A 438 -16.59 35.36 -4.77
C LEU A 438 -15.89 36.54 -5.46
N HIS A 439 -14.57 36.54 -5.55
CA HIS A 439 -13.83 37.53 -6.32
C HIS A 439 -14.19 37.50 -7.80
N ASP A 440 -14.22 36.31 -8.42
CA ASP A 440 -14.65 36.16 -9.81
C ASP A 440 -16.09 36.66 -10.05
N GLN A 441 -17.00 36.45 -9.08
CA GLN A 441 -18.36 36.98 -9.15
C GLN A 441 -18.43 38.51 -8.99
N ILE A 442 -17.58 39.08 -8.13
CA ILE A 442 -17.48 40.54 -7.97
C ILE A 442 -16.96 41.17 -9.26
N ASP A 443 -15.92 40.57 -9.87
CA ASP A 443 -15.35 41.07 -11.14
C ASP A 443 -16.37 41.02 -12.28
N GLN A 444 -17.16 39.92 -12.35
CA GLN A 444 -18.28 39.80 -13.32
C GLN A 444 -19.35 40.87 -13.12
N LEU A 445 -19.76 41.10 -11.87
CA LEU A 445 -20.76 42.13 -11.55
C LEU A 445 -20.23 43.53 -11.81
N GLU A 446 -18.93 43.80 -11.58
CA GLU A 446 -18.28 45.08 -11.94
C GLU A 446 -18.19 45.31 -13.44
N GLU A 447 -17.98 44.25 -14.25
CA GLU A 447 -18.02 44.33 -15.70
C GLU A 447 -19.43 44.59 -16.21
N GLU A 448 -20.45 43.95 -15.63
CA GLU A 448 -21.88 44.20 -15.95
C GLU A 448 -22.28 45.63 -15.63
N VAL A 449 -21.78 46.23 -14.52
CA VAL A 449 -22.04 47.61 -14.13
C VAL A 449 -21.31 48.62 -15.00
N LYS A 450 -20.15 48.22 -15.57
CA LYS A 450 -19.32 49.08 -16.47
C LYS A 450 -19.78 49.07 -17.93
N SER A 451 -20.70 48.16 -18.33
CA SER A 451 -21.27 48.18 -19.67
C SER A 451 -22.37 49.21 -19.78
N PRO A 452 -22.22 50.32 -20.53
CA PRO A 452 -23.26 51.32 -20.67
C PRO A 452 -24.35 50.78 -21.56
N ALA A 453 -25.57 50.78 -21.04
CA ALA A 453 -26.78 50.56 -21.81
C ALA A 453 -26.87 51.56 -22.99
N LYS A 454 -26.59 51.07 -24.22
CA LYS A 454 -27.03 51.74 -25.44
C LYS A 454 -28.40 51.14 -25.79
N ASP A 455 -29.33 52.06 -25.88
CA ASP A 455 -30.68 51.97 -26.45
C ASP A 455 -31.83 51.94 -25.44
N ALA A 456 -32.32 53.17 -25.19
CA ALA A 456 -33.76 53.50 -25.34
C ALA A 456 -33.99 54.98 -24.97
N CYS A 457 -33.82 55.86 -25.92
CA CYS A 457 -34.48 57.18 -25.90
C CYS A 457 -35.91 57.01 -26.44
N LYS A 458 -36.93 57.31 -25.65
CA LYS A 458 -38.08 58.14 -26.03
C LYS A 458 -39.16 58.17 -24.92
N GLY A 459 -39.47 59.36 -24.48
CA GLY A 459 -40.83 59.73 -24.19
C GLY A 459 -41.21 60.05 -22.74
N THR A 460 -41.32 61.36 -22.53
CA THR A 460 -42.31 62.13 -21.76
C THR A 460 -42.11 62.36 -20.26
N ALA A 461 -42.12 63.66 -20.03
CA ALA A 461 -42.05 64.38 -18.75
C ALA A 461 -43.25 64.18 -17.86
N GLN A 462 -43.03 64.25 -16.56
CA GLN A 462 -43.67 65.21 -15.64
C GLN A 462 -43.52 64.79 -14.17
N GLY A 463 -43.01 65.70 -13.38
CA GLY A 463 -43.58 66.12 -12.14
C GLY A 463 -43.05 65.62 -10.79
N ASN A 464 -42.14 66.42 -10.25
CA ASN A 464 -42.09 66.84 -8.82
C ASN A 464 -42.20 65.84 -7.65
N LYS A 465 -41.23 65.70 -6.83
CA LYS A 465 -41.03 66.44 -5.53
C LYS A 465 -39.89 65.79 -4.71
N GLU A 466 -39.11 66.70 -4.19
CA GLU A 466 -38.04 66.51 -3.21
C GLU A 466 -38.45 65.77 -1.95
N THR A 467 -37.57 64.97 -1.42
CA THR A 467 -37.26 64.94 0.01
C THR A 467 -35.86 64.34 0.24
N LYS A 468 -35.04 65.09 0.97
CA LYS A 468 -33.65 64.81 1.36
C LYS A 468 -33.51 63.71 2.40
N PRO A 469 -32.33 63.11 2.50
CA PRO A 469 -32.07 61.92 3.30
C PRO A 469 -31.66 62.21 4.73
N LYS A 470 -31.96 61.27 5.63
CA LYS A 470 -31.45 61.28 7.01
C LYS A 470 -30.20 60.38 7.13
N ALA A 471 -29.23 60.91 7.84
CA ALA A 471 -27.91 60.41 8.11
C ALA A 471 -27.85 59.13 8.91
N ALA A 472 -26.78 58.35 8.66
CA ALA A 472 -26.34 57.18 9.42
C ALA A 472 -25.76 57.52 10.80
N PRO A 473 -25.72 56.60 11.75
CA PRO A 473 -24.79 56.71 12.87
C PRO A 473 -23.55 55.78 12.70
N LYS A 474 -22.40 56.39 12.92
CA LYS A 474 -21.08 55.73 13.11
C LYS A 474 -21.10 54.89 14.38
N THR A 475 -20.57 53.69 14.32
CA THR A 475 -20.13 52.94 15.50
C THR A 475 -18.65 52.61 15.44
N ALA A 476 -18.04 52.76 16.60
CA ALA A 476 -16.67 52.97 16.87
C ALA A 476 -15.79 51.72 16.78
N ARG A 477 -14.54 51.94 16.33
CA ARG A 477 -13.38 51.06 16.55
C ARG A 477 -13.12 50.87 18.05
N ARG A 478 -12.96 49.62 18.49
CA ARG A 478 -12.29 49.31 19.76
C ARG A 478 -11.04 48.44 19.47
N SER A 479 -9.89 49.02 19.86
CA SER A 479 -8.59 48.37 19.91
C SER A 479 -8.49 47.37 21.07
N PRO A 480 -7.68 46.31 21.00
CA PRO A 480 -7.50 45.42 22.14
C PRO A 480 -6.39 45.95 23.09
N ARG A 481 -6.71 45.88 24.36
CA ARG A 481 -5.85 46.22 25.50
C ARG A 481 -4.95 45.01 25.85
N LYS A 482 -3.64 45.30 25.90
CA LYS A 482 -2.64 44.43 26.57
C LYS A 482 -2.99 44.29 28.05
N LYS A 483 -2.87 43.11 28.62
CA LYS A 483 -2.54 42.93 30.03
C LYS A 483 -1.41 41.91 30.15
N ALA A 484 -0.45 42.34 30.94
CA ALA A 484 0.74 41.61 31.34
C ALA A 484 0.51 40.92 32.70
N THR A 485 1.34 39.90 32.94
CA THR A 485 1.89 39.43 34.23
C THR A 485 0.91 38.93 35.31
N GLU A 486 0.91 37.64 35.62
CA GLU A 486 1.69 36.99 36.68
C GLU A 486 1.83 35.52 36.35
#